data_a082625db50e7fc5010205af0986571a
#
_entry.id   a082625db50e7fc5010205af0986571a
#
_cell.length_a   1.000
_cell.length_b   1.000
_cell.length_c   1.000
_cell.angle_alpha   90.00
_cell.angle_beta   90.00
_cell.angle_gamma   90.00
#
_symmetry.space_group_name_H-M   'P 1'
#
loop_
_entity.id
_entity.type
_entity.pdbx_description
1 polymer ?
#
loop_
_entity_poly.entity_id
_entity_poly.type
_entity_poly.pdbx_seq_one_letter_code
_entity_poly.pdbx_strand_id
1 'polypeptide(L)'
;MKKGSKVLIALGCIVVVLAAALFFLLSNLDRIVGAAIGKYGSKATGTSVKVSSVRIKLGEGEGSISNLSVGNPRGFSTPNAVSLGNISIAVDTGSLTGDPVVIDKVSVSSPRITYEINKSGVSNINEIKKNIDASQKTGASGKGDAGEKGEGGKGEGGKKLRIRSLVIEGGEVNVHVAALTGDPLQALLPRIALSNLGGKSGGTPGEIAAQVLGPLMKQAAVAASGTGIGQYLGKEAEEVQKALEEKAREKLGRTGTEAVKEAKDTFKKLLGK
;
A
#
# COMPACT_ATOMS: atom_id res chain seq x y z
N MET A 1 -11.34 -15.73 -58.99
CA MET A 1 -10.98 -16.56 -57.81
C MET A 1 -9.79 -16.07 -57.01
N LYS A 2 -9.62 -14.83 -56.59
CA LYS A 2 -8.39 -14.42 -55.83
C LYS A 2 -8.60 -13.40 -54.69
N LYS A 3 -9.82 -12.90 -54.48
CA LYS A 3 -10.06 -11.94 -53.34
C LYS A 3 -10.27 -12.63 -52.02
N GLY A 4 -10.95 -13.79 -51.98
CA GLY A 4 -11.19 -14.54 -50.73
C GLY A 4 -9.94 -15.14 -50.07
N SER A 5 -8.98 -15.60 -50.90
CA SER A 5 -7.72 -16.17 -50.37
C SER A 5 -6.85 -15.10 -49.69
N LYS A 6 -6.83 -13.87 -50.19
CA LYS A 6 -6.08 -12.76 -49.55
C LYS A 6 -6.69 -12.31 -48.21
N VAL A 7 -8.02 -12.34 -48.11
CA VAL A 7 -8.75 -12.06 -46.85
C VAL A 7 -8.48 -13.14 -45.81
N LEU A 8 -8.49 -14.41 -46.18
CA LEU A 8 -8.19 -15.53 -45.26
C LEU A 8 -6.74 -15.47 -44.76
N ILE A 9 -5.78 -15.15 -45.64
CA ILE A 9 -4.37 -14.97 -45.26
C ILE A 9 -4.24 -13.78 -44.30
N ALA A 10 -4.86 -12.62 -44.59
CA ALA A 10 -4.82 -11.46 -43.72
C ALA A 10 -5.43 -11.76 -42.34
N LEU A 11 -6.57 -12.48 -42.30
CA LEU A 11 -7.19 -12.91 -41.05
C LEU A 11 -6.27 -13.85 -40.25
N GLY A 12 -5.64 -14.80 -40.94
CA GLY A 12 -4.65 -15.70 -40.33
C GLY A 12 -3.45 -14.96 -39.75
N CYS A 13 -2.91 -13.98 -40.47
CA CYS A 13 -1.82 -13.12 -39.97
C CYS A 13 -2.25 -12.33 -38.73
N ILE A 14 -3.47 -11.77 -38.70
CA ILE A 14 -4.00 -11.03 -37.54
C ILE A 14 -4.09 -11.97 -36.32
N VAL A 15 -4.62 -13.17 -36.49
CA VAL A 15 -4.73 -14.16 -35.39
C VAL A 15 -3.36 -14.54 -34.85
N VAL A 16 -2.37 -14.77 -35.74
CA VAL A 16 -1.00 -15.07 -35.32
C VAL A 16 -0.36 -13.92 -34.56
N VAL A 17 -0.54 -12.67 -35.02
CA VAL A 17 -0.03 -11.48 -34.33
C VAL A 17 -0.69 -11.30 -32.97
N LEU A 18 -2.01 -11.49 -32.87
CA LEU A 18 -2.72 -11.43 -31.59
C LEU A 18 -2.27 -12.55 -30.63
N ALA A 19 -2.09 -13.77 -31.13
CA ALA A 19 -1.58 -14.87 -30.33
C ALA A 19 -0.15 -14.62 -29.84
N ALA A 20 0.73 -14.08 -30.69
CA ALA A 20 2.08 -13.71 -30.33
C ALA A 20 2.11 -12.56 -29.30
N ALA A 21 1.26 -11.55 -29.47
CA ALA A 21 1.13 -10.44 -28.53
C ALA A 21 0.63 -10.93 -27.18
N LEU A 22 -0.38 -11.81 -27.15
CA LEU A 22 -0.90 -12.42 -25.92
C LEU A 22 0.16 -13.28 -25.24
N PHE A 23 0.88 -14.10 -25.99
CA PHE A 23 1.99 -14.91 -25.47
C PHE A 23 3.09 -14.03 -24.88
N PHE A 24 3.46 -12.95 -25.54
CA PHE A 24 4.45 -11.99 -25.05
C PHE A 24 3.99 -11.31 -23.76
N LEU A 25 2.71 -10.87 -23.68
CA LEU A 25 2.12 -10.30 -22.48
C LEU A 25 2.16 -11.28 -21.31
N LEU A 26 1.71 -12.51 -21.52
CA LEU A 26 1.69 -13.54 -20.47
C LEU A 26 3.09 -13.91 -20.01
N SER A 27 4.06 -13.99 -20.92
CA SER A 27 5.47 -14.30 -20.62
C SER A 27 6.21 -13.19 -19.88
N ASN A 28 5.70 -11.94 -19.93
CA ASN A 28 6.31 -10.77 -19.28
C ASN A 28 5.45 -10.20 -18.16
N LEU A 29 4.41 -10.89 -17.73
CA LEU A 29 3.44 -10.39 -16.75
C LEU A 29 4.12 -10.03 -15.44
N ASP A 30 5.05 -10.84 -14.95
CA ASP A 30 5.81 -10.60 -13.72
C ASP A 30 6.54 -9.24 -13.77
N ARG A 31 7.22 -8.97 -14.88
CA ARG A 31 7.96 -7.73 -15.11
C ARG A 31 7.01 -6.53 -15.22
N ILE A 32 5.91 -6.67 -15.96
CA ILE A 32 4.91 -5.61 -16.15
C ILE A 32 4.29 -5.21 -14.82
N VAL A 33 3.90 -6.20 -14.01
CA VAL A 33 3.30 -5.96 -12.69
C VAL A 33 4.33 -5.35 -11.73
N GLY A 34 5.57 -5.85 -11.71
CA GLY A 34 6.64 -5.28 -10.90
C GLY A 34 6.93 -3.82 -11.25
N ALA A 35 7.01 -3.49 -12.54
CA ALA A 35 7.20 -2.13 -13.03
C ALA A 35 6.01 -1.23 -12.66
N ALA A 36 4.77 -1.73 -12.77
CA ALA A 36 3.57 -1.01 -12.38
C ALA A 36 3.56 -0.70 -10.88
N ILE A 37 3.88 -1.67 -10.02
CA ILE A 37 4.00 -1.46 -8.58
C ILE A 37 5.02 -0.36 -8.28
N GLY A 38 6.22 -0.42 -8.88
CA GLY A 38 7.25 0.59 -8.72
C GLY A 38 6.79 1.98 -9.17
N LYS A 39 6.21 2.09 -10.37
CA LYS A 39 5.76 3.36 -10.96
C LYS A 39 4.61 3.99 -10.16
N TYR A 40 3.53 3.26 -9.96
CA TYR A 40 2.34 3.78 -9.28
C TYR A 40 2.54 3.91 -7.78
N GLY A 41 3.28 2.99 -7.17
CA GLY A 41 3.67 3.09 -5.75
C GLY A 41 4.52 4.32 -5.49
N SER A 42 5.54 4.59 -6.33
CA SER A 42 6.36 5.79 -6.19
C SER A 42 5.57 7.08 -6.40
N LYS A 43 4.65 7.09 -7.37
CA LYS A 43 3.76 8.24 -7.58
C LYS A 43 2.85 8.49 -6.37
N ALA A 44 2.30 7.43 -5.79
CA ALA A 44 1.38 7.53 -4.65
C ALA A 44 2.10 7.97 -3.37
N THR A 45 3.27 7.41 -3.08
CA THR A 45 4.01 7.68 -1.84
C THR A 45 4.89 8.92 -1.90
N GLY A 46 5.15 9.45 -3.11
CA GLY A 46 6.12 10.54 -3.33
C GLY A 46 7.56 10.12 -3.06
N THR A 47 7.82 8.80 -2.94
CA THR A 47 9.13 8.23 -2.65
C THR A 47 9.47 7.10 -3.62
N SER A 48 10.69 6.58 -3.58
CA SER A 48 11.07 5.44 -4.40
C SER A 48 10.41 4.16 -3.91
N VAL A 49 9.60 3.51 -4.73
CA VAL A 49 9.10 2.15 -4.48
C VAL A 49 9.79 1.18 -5.42
N LYS A 50 10.39 0.13 -4.84
CA LYS A 50 11.14 -0.89 -5.57
C LYS A 50 10.63 -2.28 -5.22
N VAL A 51 10.64 -3.17 -6.21
CA VAL A 51 10.30 -4.58 -6.07
C VAL A 51 11.44 -5.39 -6.69
N SER A 52 11.95 -6.39 -5.97
CA SER A 52 13.03 -7.25 -6.52
C SER A 52 12.48 -8.27 -7.50
N SER A 53 11.38 -8.92 -7.17
CA SER A 53 10.74 -9.88 -8.07
C SER A 53 9.24 -9.98 -7.83
N VAL A 54 8.52 -10.25 -8.90
CA VAL A 54 7.12 -10.66 -8.91
C VAL A 54 7.08 -12.03 -9.57
N ARG A 55 6.25 -12.91 -9.09
CA ARG A 55 5.97 -14.21 -9.70
C ARG A 55 4.46 -14.41 -9.70
N ILE A 56 3.91 -14.67 -10.87
CA ILE A 56 2.47 -14.85 -11.09
C ILE A 56 2.23 -16.19 -11.75
N LYS A 57 1.40 -17.01 -11.12
CA LYS A 57 0.96 -18.32 -11.63
C LYS A 57 -0.55 -18.23 -11.93
N LEU A 58 -0.88 -17.72 -13.10
CA LEU A 58 -2.28 -17.47 -13.48
C LEU A 58 -3.16 -18.71 -13.40
N GLY A 59 -2.63 -19.88 -13.80
CA GLY A 59 -3.39 -21.14 -13.76
C GLY A 59 -3.71 -21.62 -12.35
N GLU A 60 -2.87 -21.26 -11.37
CA GLU A 60 -3.05 -21.63 -9.96
C GLU A 60 -3.77 -20.52 -9.17
N GLY A 61 -3.94 -19.33 -9.75
CA GLY A 61 -4.47 -18.16 -9.03
C GLY A 61 -3.52 -17.66 -7.94
N GLU A 62 -2.22 -17.95 -8.05
CA GLU A 62 -1.23 -17.56 -7.06
C GLU A 62 -0.30 -16.47 -7.57
N GLY A 63 0.13 -15.62 -6.66
CA GLY A 63 1.17 -14.62 -6.90
C GLY A 63 2.07 -14.46 -5.69
N SER A 64 3.29 -14.02 -5.93
CA SER A 64 4.21 -13.59 -4.87
C SER A 64 5.01 -12.37 -5.29
N ILE A 65 5.31 -11.52 -4.31
CA ILE A 65 6.17 -10.36 -4.46
C ILE A 65 7.25 -10.47 -3.42
N SER A 66 8.50 -10.36 -3.84
CA SER A 66 9.65 -10.44 -2.95
C SER A 66 10.37 -9.11 -2.87
N ASN A 67 10.79 -8.74 -1.64
CA ASN A 67 11.56 -7.55 -1.32
C ASN A 67 10.96 -6.26 -1.93
N LEU A 68 9.73 -5.96 -1.54
CA LEU A 68 9.14 -4.65 -1.80
C LEU A 68 9.68 -3.65 -0.77
N SER A 69 10.22 -2.53 -1.23
CA SER A 69 10.70 -1.46 -0.38
C SER A 69 10.09 -0.12 -0.76
N VAL A 70 9.79 0.68 0.25
CA VAL A 70 9.35 2.08 0.11
C VAL A 70 10.45 2.94 0.73
N GLY A 71 11.06 3.78 -0.09
CA GLY A 71 12.11 4.69 0.35
C GLY A 71 11.58 5.76 1.30
N ASN A 72 12.48 6.38 2.04
CA ASN A 72 12.13 7.53 2.88
C ASN A 72 11.93 8.80 2.04
N PRO A 73 11.06 9.71 2.49
CA PRO A 73 10.97 11.06 1.94
C PRO A 73 12.29 11.84 2.12
N ARG A 74 12.41 12.95 1.43
CA ARG A 74 13.57 13.84 1.60
C ARG A 74 13.61 14.41 3.03
N GLY A 75 14.79 14.53 3.60
CA GLY A 75 14.98 15.07 4.95
C GLY A 75 15.02 14.02 6.06
N PHE A 76 15.00 12.75 5.69
CA PHE A 76 15.20 11.61 6.59
C PHE A 76 16.52 10.89 6.25
N SER A 77 17.13 10.25 7.24
CA SER A 77 18.48 9.69 7.15
C SER A 77 18.49 8.22 6.74
N THR A 78 17.48 7.47 7.11
CA THR A 78 17.40 6.04 6.78
C THR A 78 16.93 5.83 5.33
N PRO A 79 17.44 4.81 4.62
CA PRO A 79 17.15 4.64 3.19
C PRO A 79 15.68 4.24 2.91
N ASN A 80 15.06 3.43 3.77
CA ASN A 80 13.72 2.91 3.57
C ASN A 80 12.83 3.16 4.79
N ALA A 81 11.61 3.60 4.53
CA ALA A 81 10.56 3.68 5.54
C ALA A 81 9.87 2.33 5.76
N VAL A 82 9.71 1.53 4.70
CA VAL A 82 9.07 0.21 4.77
C VAL A 82 9.86 -0.78 3.92
N SER A 83 10.06 -1.98 4.45
CA SER A 83 10.59 -3.13 3.73
C SER A 83 9.72 -4.35 3.99
N LEU A 84 9.19 -4.97 2.93
CA LEU A 84 8.36 -6.17 3.00
C LEU A 84 9.15 -7.31 2.34
N GLY A 85 9.47 -8.34 3.12
CA GLY A 85 10.27 -9.47 2.65
C GLY A 85 9.54 -10.30 1.61
N ASN A 86 8.44 -10.91 2.01
CA ASN A 86 7.62 -11.75 1.13
C ASN A 86 6.13 -11.42 1.28
N ILE A 87 5.48 -11.27 0.15
CA ILE A 87 4.03 -11.09 0.05
C ILE A 87 3.51 -12.24 -0.80
N SER A 88 2.57 -13.02 -0.29
CA SER A 88 1.85 -14.04 -1.03
C SER A 88 0.41 -13.59 -1.30
N ILE A 89 -0.08 -13.92 -2.48
CA ILE A 89 -1.36 -13.47 -2.99
C ILE A 89 -2.08 -14.68 -3.56
N ALA A 90 -3.35 -14.87 -3.17
CA ALA A 90 -4.27 -15.81 -3.80
C ALA A 90 -5.39 -15.03 -4.48
N VAL A 91 -5.64 -15.32 -5.74
CA VAL A 91 -6.60 -14.61 -6.60
C VAL A 91 -7.73 -15.55 -7.02
N ASP A 92 -8.94 -15.10 -6.92
CA ASP A 92 -10.10 -15.79 -7.53
C ASP A 92 -9.98 -15.70 -9.06
N THR A 93 -9.51 -16.78 -9.68
CA THR A 93 -9.26 -16.84 -11.14
C THR A 93 -10.52 -16.60 -11.96
N GLY A 94 -11.71 -16.97 -11.43
CA GLY A 94 -12.98 -16.70 -12.07
C GLY A 94 -13.31 -15.20 -12.18
N SER A 95 -12.71 -14.37 -11.31
CA SER A 95 -12.91 -12.92 -11.31
C SER A 95 -12.01 -12.15 -12.28
N LEU A 96 -10.99 -12.77 -12.85
CA LEU A 96 -9.96 -12.08 -13.66
C LEU A 96 -10.52 -11.36 -14.90
N THR A 97 -11.58 -11.86 -15.47
CA THR A 97 -12.30 -11.25 -16.60
C THR A 97 -13.36 -10.25 -16.17
N GLY A 98 -13.72 -10.26 -14.87
CA GLY A 98 -14.74 -9.40 -14.27
C GLY A 98 -14.23 -8.04 -13.79
N ASP A 99 -15.12 -7.29 -13.18
CA ASP A 99 -14.83 -6.05 -12.43
C ASP A 99 -15.77 -6.02 -11.21
N PRO A 100 -15.23 -6.11 -10.00
CA PRO A 100 -13.82 -6.08 -9.63
C PRO A 100 -13.09 -7.43 -9.80
N VAL A 101 -11.76 -7.38 -9.95
CA VAL A 101 -10.90 -8.54 -9.75
C VAL A 101 -10.82 -8.82 -8.24
N VAL A 102 -11.08 -10.07 -7.87
CA VAL A 102 -11.13 -10.50 -6.47
C VAL A 102 -9.84 -11.19 -6.05
N ILE A 103 -9.23 -10.68 -5.01
CA ILE A 103 -8.08 -11.27 -4.32
C ILE A 103 -8.60 -11.93 -3.04
N ASP A 104 -8.48 -13.23 -2.94
CA ASP A 104 -8.99 -14.00 -1.80
C ASP A 104 -8.18 -13.72 -0.55
N LYS A 105 -6.84 -13.73 -0.71
CA LYS A 105 -5.93 -13.56 0.41
C LYS A 105 -4.67 -12.83 0.00
N VAL A 106 -4.24 -11.91 0.85
CA VAL A 106 -2.89 -11.33 0.84
C VAL A 106 -2.24 -11.63 2.19
N SER A 107 -1.06 -12.20 2.19
CA SER A 107 -0.28 -12.44 3.41
C SER A 107 1.08 -11.75 3.28
N VAL A 108 1.40 -10.92 4.26
CA VAL A 108 2.69 -10.23 4.38
C VAL A 108 3.40 -10.74 5.60
N SER A 109 4.57 -11.31 5.43
CA SER A 109 5.37 -11.88 6.50
C SER A 109 6.59 -11.00 6.79
N SER A 110 6.87 -10.81 8.07
CA SER A 110 8.05 -10.13 8.59
C SER A 110 8.31 -8.76 7.96
N PRO A 111 7.32 -7.85 7.92
CA PRO A 111 7.54 -6.49 7.47
C PRO A 111 8.47 -5.77 8.45
N ARG A 112 9.35 -4.93 7.90
CA ARG A 112 10.18 -4.02 8.70
C ARG A 112 9.78 -2.59 8.39
N ILE A 113 9.39 -1.85 9.41
CA ILE A 113 9.01 -0.44 9.32
C ILE A 113 10.06 0.38 10.04
N THR A 114 10.62 1.39 9.39
CA THR A 114 11.46 2.38 10.03
C THR A 114 10.63 3.61 10.33
N TYR A 115 10.36 3.84 11.60
CA TYR A 115 9.72 5.06 12.09
C TYR A 115 10.81 6.07 12.45
N GLU A 116 11.02 7.04 11.58
CA GLU A 116 12.05 8.04 11.77
C GLU A 116 11.45 9.40 12.09
N ILE A 117 11.93 10.03 13.18
CA ILE A 117 11.62 11.41 13.55
C ILE A 117 12.83 12.27 13.21
N ASN A 118 12.67 13.25 12.34
CA ASN A 118 13.74 14.18 11.97
C ASN A 118 13.98 15.25 13.05
N LYS A 119 14.98 16.10 12.86
CA LYS A 119 15.33 17.18 13.80
C LYS A 119 14.22 18.20 14.02
N SER A 120 13.24 18.29 13.13
CA SER A 120 12.09 19.19 13.23
C SER A 120 10.89 18.54 13.95
N GLY A 121 11.03 17.30 14.45
CA GLY A 121 9.97 16.57 15.13
C GLY A 121 8.90 15.99 14.17
N VAL A 122 9.19 15.93 12.88
CA VAL A 122 8.31 15.38 11.85
C VAL A 122 8.66 13.92 11.60
N SER A 123 7.65 13.03 11.48
CA SER A 123 7.89 11.63 11.15
C SER A 123 7.83 11.37 9.65
N ASN A 124 8.69 10.45 9.17
CA ASN A 124 8.70 9.97 7.79
C ASN A 124 7.37 9.34 7.38
N ILE A 125 6.73 8.63 8.30
CA ILE A 125 5.48 7.93 8.09
C ILE A 125 4.34 8.93 7.81
N ASN A 126 4.29 10.05 8.55
CA ASN A 126 3.29 11.10 8.31
C ASN A 126 3.53 11.82 6.98
N GLU A 127 4.77 12.04 6.58
CA GLU A 127 5.06 12.61 5.26
C GLU A 127 4.61 11.69 4.13
N ILE A 128 4.85 10.37 4.23
CA ILE A 128 4.36 9.39 3.26
C ILE A 128 2.82 9.40 3.24
N LYS A 129 2.18 9.45 4.41
CA LYS A 129 0.71 9.52 4.50
C LYS A 129 0.17 10.77 3.81
N LYS A 130 0.73 11.95 4.07
CA LYS A 130 0.36 13.20 3.37
C LYS A 130 0.48 13.09 1.86
N ASN A 131 1.56 12.48 1.36
CA ASN A 131 1.76 12.26 -0.07
C ASN A 131 0.67 11.36 -0.67
N ILE A 132 0.30 10.28 0.04
CA ILE A 132 -0.77 9.37 -0.38
C ILE A 132 -2.11 10.09 -0.42
N ASP A 133 -2.46 10.83 0.64
CA ASP A 133 -3.70 11.59 0.73
C ASP A 133 -3.77 12.67 -0.39
N ALA A 134 -2.65 13.33 -0.70
CA ALA A 134 -2.55 14.30 -1.79
C ALA A 134 -2.71 13.63 -3.17
N SER A 135 -2.08 12.47 -3.38
CA SER A 135 -2.16 11.75 -4.66
C SER A 135 -3.58 11.25 -4.96
N GLN A 136 -4.35 10.90 -3.93
CA GLN A 136 -5.76 10.51 -4.08
C GLN A 136 -6.65 11.68 -4.49
N LYS A 137 -6.43 12.86 -3.90
CA LYS A 137 -7.18 14.08 -4.25
C LYS A 137 -6.93 14.51 -5.69
N THR A 138 -5.71 14.42 -6.16
CA THR A 138 -5.35 14.75 -7.56
C THR A 138 -5.85 13.70 -8.55
N GLY A 139 -5.89 12.42 -8.17
CA GLY A 139 -6.46 11.35 -9.00
C GLY A 139 -7.98 11.47 -9.18
N ALA A 140 -8.70 12.01 -8.21
CA ALA A 140 -10.14 12.28 -8.29
C ALA A 140 -10.49 13.53 -9.11
N SER A 141 -9.52 14.44 -9.34
CA SER A 141 -9.72 15.73 -10.03
C SER A 141 -9.11 15.79 -11.42
N GLY A 142 -8.68 14.67 -12.00
CA GLY A 142 -7.96 14.60 -13.28
C GLY A 142 -8.79 15.05 -14.48
N LYS A 143 -8.93 16.37 -14.68
CA LYS A 143 -9.06 16.99 -16.00
C LYS A 143 -7.66 17.06 -16.61
N GLY A 144 -7.51 16.41 -17.76
CA GLY A 144 -6.25 16.14 -18.40
C GLY A 144 -5.37 17.36 -18.67
N ASP A 145 -4.07 17.08 -18.69
CA ASP A 145 -3.14 17.82 -19.55
C ASP A 145 -2.77 16.91 -20.73
N ALA A 146 -3.04 17.42 -21.92
CA ALA A 146 -2.90 16.70 -23.18
C ALA A 146 -1.44 16.71 -23.61
N GLY A 147 -0.82 15.54 -23.69
CA GLY A 147 0.52 15.38 -24.27
C GLY A 147 0.95 13.92 -24.37
N GLU A 148 0.63 13.33 -25.45
CA GLU A 148 1.17 12.22 -26.23
C GLU A 148 0.13 11.17 -26.60
N LYS A 149 -0.23 11.20 -27.88
CA LYS A 149 -1.07 10.22 -28.55
C LYS A 149 -0.33 8.87 -28.63
N GLY A 150 -0.77 7.93 -27.83
CA GLY A 150 -0.61 6.50 -28.05
C GLY A 150 -1.99 5.92 -28.24
N GLU A 151 -2.30 5.44 -29.43
CA GLU A 151 -3.58 4.82 -29.79
C GLU A 151 -3.83 3.56 -28.94
N GLY A 152 -4.97 3.49 -28.32
CA GLY A 152 -5.52 2.24 -27.80
C GLY A 152 -6.06 2.31 -26.38
N GLY A 153 -7.36 2.60 -26.22
CA GLY A 153 -8.10 2.27 -25.01
C GLY A 153 -8.87 3.40 -24.37
N LYS A 154 -10.17 3.40 -24.62
CA LYS A 154 -11.16 4.24 -23.92
C LYS A 154 -11.13 3.99 -22.43
N GLY A 155 -11.07 5.05 -21.62
CA GLY A 155 -11.50 5.09 -20.21
C GLY A 155 -10.37 4.92 -19.21
N GLU A 156 -10.05 5.97 -18.47
CA GLU A 156 -9.24 5.96 -17.22
C GLU A 156 -9.97 5.27 -16.04
N GLY A 157 -10.44 4.04 -16.25
CA GLY A 157 -10.99 3.18 -15.25
C GLY A 157 -10.20 1.87 -15.25
N GLY A 158 -8.99 1.86 -14.64
CA GLY A 158 -8.31 0.59 -14.35
C GLY A 158 -9.26 -0.35 -13.61
N LYS A 159 -9.14 -1.67 -13.83
CA LYS A 159 -9.96 -2.66 -13.12
C LYS A 159 -9.94 -2.40 -11.61
N LYS A 160 -11.11 -2.45 -11.01
CA LYS A 160 -11.24 -2.35 -9.56
C LYS A 160 -10.75 -3.63 -8.89
N LEU A 161 -10.31 -3.51 -7.67
CA LEU A 161 -9.80 -4.63 -6.87
C LEU A 161 -10.65 -4.79 -5.62
N ARG A 162 -10.89 -6.01 -5.23
CA ARG A 162 -11.47 -6.37 -3.93
C ARG A 162 -10.56 -7.38 -3.25
N ILE A 163 -10.12 -7.09 -2.02
CA ILE A 163 -9.34 -8.04 -1.22
C ILE A 163 -10.22 -8.56 -0.10
N ARG A 164 -10.50 -9.87 -0.10
CA ARG A 164 -11.33 -10.50 0.93
C ARG A 164 -10.63 -10.53 2.28
N SER A 165 -9.35 -10.87 2.29
CA SER A 165 -8.54 -10.96 3.51
C SER A 165 -7.11 -10.50 3.27
N LEU A 166 -6.60 -9.64 4.16
CA LEU A 166 -5.19 -9.26 4.21
C LEU A 166 -4.66 -9.45 5.63
N VAL A 167 -3.53 -10.14 5.74
CA VAL A 167 -2.86 -10.41 7.02
C VAL A 167 -1.42 -9.95 6.95
N ILE A 168 -0.99 -9.19 7.95
CA ILE A 168 0.39 -8.76 8.16
C ILE A 168 0.81 -9.28 9.51
N GLU A 169 1.91 -10.03 9.58
CA GLU A 169 2.37 -10.66 10.82
C GLU A 169 3.90 -10.80 10.90
N GLY A 170 4.40 -10.97 12.13
CA GLY A 170 5.83 -11.14 12.37
C GLY A 170 6.67 -9.90 12.04
N GLY A 171 6.07 -8.71 12.11
CA GLY A 171 6.73 -7.47 11.76
C GLY A 171 7.47 -6.82 12.92
N GLU A 172 8.38 -5.92 12.58
CA GLU A 172 9.12 -5.08 13.52
C GLU A 172 9.08 -3.60 13.12
N VAL A 173 9.15 -2.74 14.10
CA VAL A 173 9.27 -1.29 13.96
C VAL A 173 10.60 -0.87 14.54
N ASN A 174 11.48 -0.34 13.69
CA ASN A 174 12.73 0.29 14.10
C ASN A 174 12.49 1.79 14.24
N VAL A 175 12.72 2.33 15.41
CA VAL A 175 12.49 3.73 15.72
C VAL A 175 13.81 4.48 15.73
N HIS A 176 13.91 5.47 14.85
CA HIS A 176 15.06 6.35 14.73
C HIS A 176 14.66 7.79 15.04
N VAL A 177 15.29 8.39 16.04
CA VAL A 177 15.05 9.79 16.40
C VAL A 177 16.34 10.58 16.16
N ALA A 178 16.31 11.52 15.21
CA ALA A 178 17.51 12.27 14.79
C ALA A 178 18.15 13.11 15.91
N ALA A 179 17.42 13.36 17.00
CA ALA A 179 17.94 14.05 18.18
C ALA A 179 18.64 13.12 19.19
N LEU A 180 18.50 11.80 19.01
CA LEU A 180 19.12 10.81 19.89
C LEU A 180 20.36 10.20 19.22
N THR A 181 21.41 10.03 20.01
CA THR A 181 22.60 9.28 19.62
C THR A 181 22.47 7.87 20.19
N GLY A 182 22.64 6.85 19.39
CA GLY A 182 22.59 5.45 19.81
C GLY A 182 21.89 4.56 18.76
N ASP A 183 21.75 3.29 19.11
CA ASP A 183 21.08 2.31 18.26
C ASP A 183 19.58 2.61 18.16
N PRO A 184 18.95 2.30 17.01
CA PRO A 184 17.51 2.42 16.85
C PRO A 184 16.76 1.60 17.92
N LEU A 185 15.72 2.19 18.50
CA LEU A 185 14.83 1.45 19.38
C LEU A 185 13.96 0.51 18.53
N GLN A 186 13.68 -0.69 19.07
CA GLN A 186 12.92 -1.70 18.34
C GLN A 186 11.61 -2.02 19.09
N ALA A 187 10.56 -2.22 18.32
CA ALA A 187 9.27 -2.69 18.80
C ALA A 187 8.69 -3.74 17.86
N LEU A 188 7.91 -4.67 18.40
CA LEU A 188 7.17 -5.62 17.59
C LEU A 188 5.95 -4.94 16.97
N LEU A 189 5.74 -5.16 15.68
CA LEU A 189 4.51 -4.76 15.01
C LEU A 189 3.42 -5.79 15.33
N PRO A 190 2.31 -5.39 15.96
CA PRO A 190 1.19 -6.30 16.20
C PRO A 190 0.65 -6.87 14.88
N ARG A 191 0.09 -8.08 14.97
CA ARG A 191 -0.60 -8.67 13.81
C ARG A 191 -1.74 -7.77 13.35
N ILE A 192 -1.78 -7.49 12.06
CA ILE A 192 -2.83 -6.68 11.42
C ILE A 192 -3.64 -7.61 10.52
N ALA A 193 -4.95 -7.67 10.73
CA ALA A 193 -5.87 -8.40 9.88
C ALA A 193 -6.96 -7.45 9.38
N LEU A 194 -7.05 -7.34 8.06
CA LEU A 194 -8.03 -6.49 7.38
C LEU A 194 -8.89 -7.37 6.47
N SER A 195 -10.14 -7.00 6.29
CA SER A 195 -11.07 -7.73 5.44
C SER A 195 -11.91 -6.78 4.58
N ASN A 196 -12.40 -7.31 3.45
CA ASN A 196 -13.30 -6.61 2.54
C ASN A 196 -12.78 -5.24 2.06
N LEU A 197 -11.47 -5.16 1.77
CA LEU A 197 -10.87 -3.96 1.19
C LEU A 197 -11.43 -3.73 -0.22
N GLY A 198 -11.78 -2.48 -0.51
CA GLY A 198 -12.49 -2.09 -1.73
C GLY A 198 -14.01 -2.30 -1.68
N GLY A 199 -14.55 -2.92 -0.61
CA GLY A 199 -15.98 -3.18 -0.47
C GLY A 199 -16.54 -4.13 -1.52
N LYS A 200 -17.87 -4.13 -1.69
CA LYS A 200 -18.57 -5.04 -2.65
C LYS A 200 -18.29 -4.66 -4.12
N SER A 201 -18.18 -3.37 -4.41
CA SER A 201 -18.00 -2.83 -5.77
C SER A 201 -16.54 -2.78 -6.22
N GLY A 202 -15.60 -3.18 -5.36
CA GLY A 202 -14.19 -2.99 -5.58
C GLY A 202 -13.76 -1.53 -5.40
N GLY A 203 -12.46 -1.33 -5.20
CA GLY A 203 -11.82 -0.03 -5.13
C GLY A 203 -10.68 0.08 -6.13
N THR A 204 -10.26 1.29 -6.44
CA THR A 204 -9.04 1.54 -7.21
C THR A 204 -7.82 1.04 -6.44
N PRO A 205 -6.71 0.74 -7.11
CA PRO A 205 -5.46 0.38 -6.41
C PRO A 205 -5.03 1.40 -5.35
N GLY A 206 -5.25 2.69 -5.59
CA GLY A 206 -4.94 3.77 -4.65
C GLY A 206 -5.83 3.73 -3.40
N GLU A 207 -7.13 3.50 -3.56
CA GLU A 207 -8.06 3.35 -2.43
C GLU A 207 -7.73 2.12 -1.58
N ILE A 208 -7.38 1.00 -2.22
CA ILE A 208 -6.93 -0.21 -1.50
C ILE A 208 -5.64 0.09 -0.73
N ALA A 209 -4.67 0.74 -1.37
CA ALA A 209 -3.42 1.10 -0.70
C ALA A 209 -3.66 1.97 0.54
N ALA A 210 -4.56 2.95 0.47
CA ALA A 210 -4.91 3.79 1.62
C ALA A 210 -5.58 3.00 2.74
N GLN A 211 -6.51 2.09 2.40
CA GLN A 211 -7.17 1.21 3.37
C GLN A 211 -6.18 0.30 4.11
N VAL A 212 -5.07 -0.08 3.47
CA VAL A 212 -4.00 -0.89 4.09
C VAL A 212 -3.03 0.00 4.86
N LEU A 213 -2.55 1.09 4.24
CA LEU A 213 -1.49 1.92 4.82
C LEU A 213 -1.98 2.66 6.08
N GLY A 214 -3.23 3.12 6.13
CA GLY A 214 -3.76 3.78 7.31
C GLY A 214 -3.61 2.93 8.59
N PRO A 215 -4.19 1.72 8.65
CA PRO A 215 -4.02 0.81 9.79
C PRO A 215 -2.57 0.43 10.05
N LEU A 216 -1.77 0.17 9.00
CA LEU A 216 -0.36 -0.18 9.15
C LEU A 216 0.44 0.94 9.82
N MET A 217 0.29 2.18 9.34
CA MET A 217 0.97 3.35 9.91
C MET A 217 0.53 3.61 11.35
N LYS A 218 -0.77 3.45 11.63
CA LYS A 218 -1.31 3.58 12.98
C LYS A 218 -0.68 2.56 13.93
N GLN A 219 -0.60 1.29 13.54
CA GLN A 219 0.00 0.25 14.39
C GLN A 219 1.51 0.46 14.55
N ALA A 220 2.20 0.92 13.50
CA ALA A 220 3.60 1.28 13.60
C ALA A 220 3.84 2.45 14.58
N ALA A 221 3.00 3.49 14.54
CA ALA A 221 3.09 4.61 15.47
C ALA A 221 2.81 4.18 16.92
N VAL A 222 1.80 3.31 17.12
CA VAL A 222 1.50 2.75 18.46
C VAL A 222 2.68 1.92 18.95
N ALA A 223 3.25 1.04 18.14
CA ALA A 223 4.42 0.24 18.50
C ALA A 223 5.64 1.14 18.82
N ALA A 224 5.88 2.17 18.01
CA ALA A 224 6.94 3.14 18.23
C ALA A 224 6.75 3.92 19.54
N SER A 225 5.55 4.38 19.85
CA SER A 225 5.28 5.11 21.10
C SER A 225 5.54 4.26 22.36
N GLY A 226 5.34 2.95 22.27
CA GLY A 226 5.67 1.99 23.33
C GLY A 226 7.17 1.95 23.68
N THR A 227 8.05 2.47 22.82
CA THR A 227 9.50 2.57 23.11
C THR A 227 9.91 3.82 23.89
N GLY A 228 8.96 4.63 24.36
CA GLY A 228 9.22 5.84 25.14
C GLY A 228 9.55 7.09 24.33
N ILE A 229 9.36 7.06 23.01
CA ILE A 229 9.67 8.23 22.12
C ILE A 229 8.56 9.29 22.11
N GLY A 230 7.49 9.11 22.85
CA GLY A 230 6.34 10.03 22.87
C GLY A 230 6.73 11.49 23.12
N GLN A 231 7.74 11.74 23.93
CA GLN A 231 8.27 13.07 24.21
C GLN A 231 8.92 13.77 22.99
N TYR A 232 9.28 13.01 21.95
CA TYR A 232 9.91 13.54 20.72
C TYR A 232 8.91 13.74 19.57
N LEU A 233 7.68 13.28 19.73
CA LEU A 233 6.65 13.34 18.68
C LEU A 233 6.03 14.74 18.49
N GLY A 234 6.32 15.71 19.35
CA GLY A 234 5.83 17.08 19.20
C GLY A 234 4.33 17.19 18.95
N LYS A 235 3.93 18.02 17.99
CA LYS A 235 2.51 18.22 17.60
C LYS A 235 1.85 16.96 17.02
N GLU A 236 2.62 16.01 16.49
CA GLU A 236 2.08 14.77 15.94
C GLU A 236 1.52 13.85 17.02
N ALA A 237 2.01 13.95 18.26
CA ALA A 237 1.43 13.24 19.40
C ALA A 237 -0.03 13.66 19.65
N GLU A 238 -0.35 14.92 19.45
CA GLU A 238 -1.73 15.42 19.62
C GLU A 238 -2.65 14.95 18.49
N GLU A 239 -2.17 14.86 17.24
CA GLU A 239 -2.96 14.34 16.12
C GLU A 239 -3.25 12.85 16.26
N VAL A 240 -2.23 12.07 16.66
CA VAL A 240 -2.39 10.63 16.94
C VAL A 240 -3.34 10.42 18.11
N GLN A 241 -3.23 11.23 19.17
CA GLN A 241 -4.12 11.18 20.32
C GLN A 241 -5.56 11.49 19.93
N LYS A 242 -5.80 12.58 19.17
CA LYS A 242 -7.14 12.94 18.68
C LYS A 242 -7.75 11.84 17.81
N ALA A 243 -6.97 11.26 16.91
CA ALA A 243 -7.44 10.15 16.06
C ALA A 243 -7.77 8.88 16.86
N LEU A 244 -7.05 8.62 17.95
CA LEU A 244 -7.34 7.52 18.88
C LEU A 244 -8.62 7.78 19.69
N GLU A 245 -8.79 9.00 20.18
CA GLU A 245 -9.99 9.43 20.92
C GLU A 245 -11.25 9.38 20.04
N GLU A 246 -11.15 9.84 18.80
CA GLU A 246 -12.26 9.85 17.84
C GLU A 246 -12.73 8.42 17.49
N LYS A 247 -11.80 7.51 17.26
CA LYS A 247 -12.12 6.09 17.01
C LYS A 247 -12.61 5.34 18.24
N ALA A 248 -12.14 5.69 19.43
CA ALA A 248 -12.66 5.13 20.67
C ALA A 248 -14.12 5.57 20.91
N ARG A 249 -14.43 6.82 20.60
CA ARG A 249 -15.82 7.35 20.64
C ARG A 249 -16.73 6.68 19.59
N GLU A 250 -16.22 6.43 18.40
CA GLU A 250 -16.97 5.78 17.32
C GLU A 250 -17.29 4.31 17.64
N LYS A 251 -16.33 3.57 18.23
CA LYS A 251 -16.51 2.15 18.58
C LYS A 251 -17.33 1.89 19.84
N LEU A 252 -17.30 2.78 20.81
CA LEU A 252 -17.87 2.56 22.16
C LEU A 252 -19.21 3.26 22.39
N GLY A 253 -19.68 4.07 21.45
CA GLY A 253 -20.88 4.85 21.65
C GLY A 253 -20.80 5.79 22.86
N ARG A 254 -21.96 6.29 23.35
CA ARG A 254 -22.02 7.22 24.49
C ARG A 254 -21.60 6.63 25.85
N THR A 255 -21.45 5.31 25.96
CA THR A 255 -21.08 4.59 27.21
C THR A 255 -19.57 4.48 27.42
N GLY A 256 -18.76 4.90 26.47
CA GLY A 256 -17.30 4.71 26.48
C GLY A 256 -16.47 5.81 27.14
N THR A 257 -17.07 6.72 27.89
CA THR A 257 -16.36 7.86 28.51
C THR A 257 -15.26 7.44 29.48
N GLU A 258 -15.43 6.33 30.19
CA GLU A 258 -14.44 5.82 31.13
C GLU A 258 -13.27 5.13 30.41
N ALA A 259 -13.54 4.33 29.40
CA ALA A 259 -12.49 3.66 28.61
C ALA A 259 -11.64 4.66 27.80
N VAL A 260 -12.25 5.75 27.33
CA VAL A 260 -11.52 6.86 26.69
C VAL A 260 -10.65 7.61 27.69
N LYS A 261 -11.10 7.76 28.93
CA LYS A 261 -10.32 8.40 30.01
C LYS A 261 -9.13 7.54 30.41
N GLU A 262 -9.33 6.22 30.53
CA GLU A 262 -8.28 5.25 30.87
C GLU A 262 -7.22 5.14 29.75
N ALA A 263 -7.65 5.16 28.49
CA ALA A 263 -6.75 5.22 27.33
C ALA A 263 -5.96 6.54 27.29
N LYS A 264 -6.57 7.64 27.69
CA LYS A 264 -5.94 8.95 27.76
C LYS A 264 -4.91 9.04 28.89
N ASP A 265 -5.25 8.50 30.06
CA ASP A 265 -4.35 8.48 31.22
C ASP A 265 -3.17 7.53 30.98
N THR A 266 -3.39 6.39 30.32
CA THR A 266 -2.35 5.47 29.89
C THR A 266 -1.42 6.11 28.87
N PHE A 267 -1.97 6.83 27.88
CA PHE A 267 -1.20 7.53 26.85
C PHE A 267 -0.43 8.72 27.45
N LYS A 268 -1.03 9.47 28.37
CA LYS A 268 -0.38 10.55 29.10
C LYS A 268 0.78 10.06 29.97
N LYS A 269 0.61 8.89 30.61
CA LYS A 269 1.66 8.21 31.40
C LYS A 269 2.82 7.73 30.50
N LEU A 270 2.53 7.28 29.27
CA LEU A 270 3.52 6.91 28.26
C LEU A 270 4.28 8.12 27.69
N LEU A 271 3.67 9.31 27.68
CA LEU A 271 4.29 10.55 27.23
C LEU A 271 5.10 11.27 28.33
N GLY A 272 5.19 10.70 29.53
CA GLY A 272 6.00 11.26 30.63
C GLY A 272 5.46 12.59 31.21
N LYS A 273 4.17 12.85 31.08
CA LYS A 273 3.47 14.02 31.70
C LYS A 273 2.46 13.59 32.75
#